data_6f7dbdfe3609d3f37a9f2d1b3d577e87
#
_entry.id   6f7dbdfe3609d3f37a9f2d1b3d577e87
#
_cell.length_a   1.000
_cell.length_b   1.000
_cell.length_c   1.000
_cell.angle_alpha   90.00
_cell.angle_beta   90.00
_cell.angle_gamma   90.00
#
_symmetry.space_group_name_H-M   'P 1'
#
loop_
_entity.id
_entity.type
_entity.pdbx_description
1 polymer ?
#
loop_
_entity_poly.entity_id
_entity_poly.type
_entity_poly.pdbx_seq_one_letter_code
_entity_poly.pdbx_strand_id
1 'polypeptide(L)'
;MTAHSDFPLATEPHKVLSANQDWLIAFKPHHLLVHRTDWAMHDADNLKDRLTADGWAHETGFLQPVHRLDRPTSGLIVFARNPEAHAALHQLFGDRKVAKSYFALIRGWLPDEIVAVEKPLPTSHSPEPKPARTVLREVERVECGIAMTRYPTTRLSLVECTPETGRYHQIRLHLKHLRHPILGDTAHGDRAHNRWLRASDHGFALMLHAGGLSFDFNGQNHRFQHDFSETMKGLLNALGFQAHHNIFE
;
A
#
# COMPACT_ATOMS: atom_id res chain seq x y z
N MET A 1 -22.82 15.22 18.48
CA MET A 1 -22.25 15.48 17.14
C MET A 1 -21.41 14.26 16.78
N THR A 2 -21.95 13.36 15.98
CA THR A 2 -21.27 12.16 15.49
C THR A 2 -20.29 12.63 14.42
N ALA A 3 -18.99 12.59 14.73
CA ALA A 3 -17.95 12.76 13.72
C ALA A 3 -18.05 11.56 12.77
N HIS A 4 -18.73 11.74 11.64
CA HIS A 4 -18.62 10.81 10.53
C HIS A 4 -17.17 10.85 10.07
N SER A 5 -16.50 9.69 10.04
CA SER A 5 -15.19 9.59 9.43
C SER A 5 -15.35 9.97 7.95
N ASP A 6 -14.63 11.02 7.50
CA ASP A 6 -14.64 11.49 6.10
C ASP A 6 -14.04 10.47 5.10
N PHE A 7 -13.79 9.24 5.56
CA PHE A 7 -13.22 8.18 4.73
C PHE A 7 -14.30 7.20 4.28
N PRO A 8 -14.34 6.85 3.00
CA PRO A 8 -15.24 5.82 2.52
C PRO A 8 -14.96 4.49 3.24
N LEU A 9 -15.99 3.70 3.45
CA LEU A 9 -15.86 2.34 3.99
C LEU A 9 -15.07 1.46 3.02
N ALA A 10 -14.42 0.42 3.56
CA ALA A 10 -13.78 -0.60 2.73
C ALA A 10 -14.84 -1.29 1.88
N THR A 11 -14.70 -1.21 0.55
CA THR A 11 -15.66 -1.75 -0.42
C THR A 11 -15.37 -3.19 -0.83
N GLU A 12 -14.17 -3.68 -0.52
CA GLU A 12 -13.67 -4.99 -0.89
C GLU A 12 -13.42 -5.82 0.38
N PRO A 13 -13.75 -7.14 0.42
CA PRO A 13 -13.47 -7.98 1.57
C PRO A 13 -11.96 -8.20 1.76
N HIS A 14 -11.53 -8.31 3.01
CA HIS A 14 -10.20 -8.84 3.32
C HIS A 14 -10.15 -10.34 3.03
N LYS A 15 -8.94 -10.87 2.81
CA LYS A 15 -8.71 -12.30 2.55
C LYS A 15 -7.49 -12.77 3.33
N VAL A 16 -7.50 -14.01 3.80
CA VAL A 16 -6.30 -14.71 4.28
C VAL A 16 -5.75 -15.53 3.13
N LEU A 17 -4.48 -15.28 2.78
CA LEU A 17 -3.81 -15.96 1.68
C LEU A 17 -3.05 -17.20 2.15
N SER A 18 -2.45 -17.11 3.35
CA SER A 18 -1.68 -18.19 3.93
C SER A 18 -1.60 -18.01 5.44
N ALA A 19 -1.60 -19.11 6.18
CA ALA A 19 -1.43 -19.11 7.62
C ALA A 19 -0.77 -20.39 8.10
N ASN A 20 0.00 -20.31 9.17
CA ASN A 20 0.53 -21.45 9.93
C ASN A 20 0.46 -21.13 11.44
N GLN A 21 1.17 -21.88 12.28
CA GLN A 21 1.20 -21.65 13.73
C GLN A 21 1.85 -20.33 14.15
N ASP A 22 2.77 -19.78 13.31
CA ASP A 22 3.62 -18.62 13.64
C ASP A 22 3.08 -17.33 13.05
N TRP A 23 2.57 -17.37 11.81
CA TRP A 23 2.15 -16.17 11.10
C TRP A 23 0.94 -16.39 10.20
N LEU A 24 0.37 -15.28 9.78
CA LEU A 24 -0.75 -15.17 8.85
C LEU A 24 -0.46 -14.03 7.86
N ILE A 25 -0.66 -14.31 6.57
CA ILE A 25 -0.60 -13.33 5.49
C ILE A 25 -2.01 -12.99 5.07
N ALA A 26 -2.36 -11.71 5.15
CA ALA A 26 -3.68 -11.23 4.76
C ALA A 26 -3.59 -10.16 3.68
N PHE A 27 -4.60 -10.10 2.83
CA PHE A 27 -4.91 -8.95 2.00
C PHE A 27 -5.74 -7.94 2.79
N LYS A 28 -5.27 -6.70 2.84
CA LYS A 28 -5.97 -5.54 3.39
C LYS A 28 -6.59 -4.71 2.26
N PRO A 29 -7.89 -4.50 2.22
CA PRO A 29 -8.50 -3.60 1.25
C PRO A 29 -8.15 -2.13 1.52
N HIS A 30 -8.47 -1.26 0.55
CA HIS A 30 -8.41 0.20 0.73
C HIS A 30 -9.30 0.64 1.91
N HIS A 31 -8.96 1.77 2.51
CA HIS A 31 -9.73 2.46 3.57
C HIS A 31 -9.88 1.69 4.90
N LEU A 32 -9.38 0.47 5.03
CA LEU A 32 -9.38 -0.30 6.27
C LEU A 32 -8.13 0.01 7.09
N LEU A 33 -8.27 0.25 8.40
CA LEU A 33 -7.15 0.32 9.32
C LEU A 33 -6.54 -1.06 9.53
N VAL A 34 -5.25 -1.14 9.85
CA VAL A 34 -4.61 -2.41 10.25
C VAL A 34 -5.04 -2.83 11.66
N HIS A 35 -5.01 -1.90 12.59
CA HIS A 35 -5.40 -2.06 13.99
C HIS A 35 -5.87 -0.71 14.53
N ARG A 36 -6.51 -0.72 15.69
CA ARG A 36 -6.91 0.51 16.40
C ARG A 36 -5.69 1.34 16.76
N THR A 37 -5.84 2.65 16.66
CA THR A 37 -4.82 3.62 17.09
C THR A 37 -5.49 4.65 17.97
N ASP A 38 -4.72 5.26 18.88
CA ASP A 38 -5.23 6.29 19.82
C ASP A 38 -5.88 7.48 19.09
N TRP A 39 -5.42 7.77 17.86
CA TRP A 39 -5.95 8.85 17.01
C TRP A 39 -7.25 8.49 16.27
N ALA A 40 -7.59 7.21 16.21
CA ALA A 40 -8.77 6.69 15.51
C ALA A 40 -9.69 5.90 16.47
N MET A 41 -9.82 6.33 17.70
CA MET A 41 -10.65 5.66 18.75
C MET A 41 -12.12 5.51 18.33
N HIS A 42 -12.62 6.37 17.44
CA HIS A 42 -13.99 6.32 16.92
C HIS A 42 -14.14 5.41 15.68
N ASP A 43 -13.03 5.00 15.06
CA ASP A 43 -13.02 4.07 13.93
C ASP A 43 -12.88 2.63 14.46
N ALA A 44 -14.03 2.01 14.74
CA ALA A 44 -14.08 0.66 15.29
C ALA A 44 -13.61 -0.41 14.30
N ASP A 45 -13.64 -0.14 12.98
CA ASP A 45 -13.39 -1.12 11.94
C ASP A 45 -11.89 -1.19 11.55
N ASN A 46 -11.29 -2.37 11.76
CA ASN A 46 -9.90 -2.62 11.42
C ASN A 46 -9.67 -4.10 11.09
N LEU A 47 -8.60 -4.36 10.34
CA LEU A 47 -8.28 -5.69 9.85
C LEU A 47 -8.00 -6.70 10.97
N LYS A 48 -7.29 -6.29 12.03
CA LYS A 48 -6.99 -7.18 13.16
C LYS A 48 -8.25 -7.69 13.83
N ASP A 49 -9.20 -6.81 14.13
CA ASP A 49 -10.46 -7.18 14.78
C ASP A 49 -11.32 -8.07 13.85
N ARG A 50 -11.36 -7.78 12.55
CA ARG A 50 -12.03 -8.64 11.56
C ARG A 50 -11.42 -10.04 11.51
N LEU A 51 -10.09 -10.15 11.38
CA LEU A 51 -9.40 -11.44 11.39
C LEU A 51 -9.60 -12.22 12.69
N THR A 52 -9.65 -11.52 13.83
CA THR A 52 -9.95 -12.15 15.12
C THR A 52 -11.39 -12.68 15.18
N ALA A 53 -12.35 -11.92 14.67
CA ALA A 53 -13.76 -12.34 14.60
C ALA A 53 -13.96 -13.54 13.66
N ASP A 54 -13.15 -13.63 12.57
CA ASP A 54 -13.14 -14.75 11.63
C ASP A 54 -12.41 -16.00 12.19
N GLY A 55 -11.90 -15.96 13.44
CA GLY A 55 -11.25 -17.10 14.09
C GLY A 55 -9.78 -17.30 13.73
N TRP A 56 -9.10 -16.30 13.13
CA TRP A 56 -7.69 -16.41 12.75
C TRP A 56 -6.70 -16.13 13.89
N ALA A 57 -7.15 -15.67 15.04
CA ALA A 57 -6.30 -15.56 16.22
C ALA A 57 -5.85 -16.97 16.69
N HIS A 58 -4.68 -17.04 17.32
CA HIS A 58 -4.24 -18.25 18.01
C HIS A 58 -5.22 -18.63 19.15
N GLU A 59 -5.19 -19.88 19.62
CA GLU A 59 -6.01 -20.33 20.75
C GLU A 59 -5.86 -19.46 21.99
N THR A 60 -4.69 -18.83 22.19
CA THR A 60 -4.43 -17.85 23.24
C THR A 60 -5.04 -16.47 22.97
N GLY A 61 -5.70 -16.27 21.82
CA GLY A 61 -6.20 -14.98 21.34
C GLY A 61 -5.13 -14.06 20.75
N PHE A 62 -3.88 -14.52 20.60
CA PHE A 62 -2.80 -13.69 20.08
C PHE A 62 -2.89 -13.54 18.56
N LEU A 63 -2.95 -12.29 18.12
CA LEU A 63 -2.81 -11.90 16.70
C LEU A 63 -2.29 -10.45 16.66
N GLN A 64 -1.05 -10.23 16.20
CA GLN A 64 -0.45 -8.91 16.17
C GLN A 64 0.17 -8.59 14.81
N PRO A 65 -0.09 -7.41 14.22
CA PRO A 65 0.59 -6.99 12.99
C PRO A 65 2.08 -6.75 13.27
N VAL A 66 2.95 -7.22 12.39
CA VAL A 66 4.42 -7.01 12.51
C VAL A 66 4.90 -5.79 11.75
N HIS A 67 4.08 -5.26 10.86
CA HIS A 67 4.28 -4.00 10.15
C HIS A 67 2.93 -3.33 9.90
N ARG A 68 2.96 -2.17 9.27
CA ARG A 68 1.75 -1.42 8.95
C ARG A 68 1.67 -1.06 7.47
N LEU A 69 0.44 -0.91 7.00
CA LEU A 69 0.08 -0.19 5.78
C LEU A 69 -0.71 1.06 6.16
N ASP A 70 -0.59 2.11 5.37
CA ASP A 70 -1.46 3.27 5.52
C ASP A 70 -2.94 2.85 5.33
N ARG A 71 -3.86 3.52 6.01
CA ARG A 71 -5.30 3.24 5.87
C ARG A 71 -5.75 3.15 4.41
N PRO A 72 -5.40 4.10 3.52
CA PRO A 72 -5.83 4.05 2.13
C PRO A 72 -5.06 3.06 1.24
N THR A 73 -3.94 2.49 1.70
CA THR A 73 -3.13 1.53 0.95
C THR A 73 -3.75 0.14 1.04
N SER A 74 -3.90 -0.55 -0.08
CA SER A 74 -4.30 -1.96 -0.14
C SER A 74 -3.10 -2.91 -0.23
N GLY A 75 -3.32 -4.21 -0.04
CA GLY A 75 -2.32 -5.24 -0.31
C GLY A 75 -1.92 -6.08 0.89
N LEU A 76 -0.77 -6.72 0.78
CA LEU A 76 -0.28 -7.75 1.70
C LEU A 76 0.19 -7.18 3.03
N ILE A 77 -0.20 -7.86 4.10
CA ILE A 77 0.25 -7.59 5.46
C ILE A 77 0.48 -8.90 6.23
N VAL A 78 1.49 -8.88 7.10
CA VAL A 78 1.86 -10.02 7.97
C VAL A 78 1.35 -9.76 9.39
N PHE A 79 0.72 -10.77 9.95
CA PHE A 79 0.40 -10.86 11.38
C PHE A 79 1.17 -12.02 12.00
N ALA A 80 1.70 -11.84 13.19
CA ALA A 80 2.21 -12.92 14.02
C ALA A 80 1.08 -13.51 14.87
N ARG A 81 1.10 -14.84 15.04
CA ARG A 81 0.08 -15.61 15.77
C ARG A 81 0.54 -16.04 17.17
N ASN A 82 1.81 -15.80 17.49
CA ASN A 82 2.36 -16.00 18.85
C ASN A 82 3.44 -14.94 19.14
N PRO A 83 3.81 -14.70 20.42
CA PRO A 83 4.79 -13.67 20.82
C PRO A 83 6.18 -13.90 20.26
N GLU A 84 6.64 -15.15 20.17
CA GLU A 84 7.97 -15.52 19.69
C GLU A 84 8.10 -15.18 18.20
N ALA A 85 7.11 -15.57 17.39
CA ALA A 85 7.05 -15.22 15.97
C ALA A 85 6.92 -13.70 15.79
N HIS A 86 6.18 -13.01 16.68
CA HIS A 86 6.08 -11.54 16.62
C HIS A 86 7.45 -10.89 16.78
N ALA A 87 8.22 -11.30 17.80
CA ALA A 87 9.56 -10.76 18.05
C ALA A 87 10.51 -11.04 16.87
N ALA A 88 10.53 -12.28 16.37
CA ALA A 88 11.38 -12.68 15.26
C ALA A 88 11.04 -11.94 13.95
N LEU A 89 9.77 -11.90 13.57
CA LEU A 89 9.31 -11.19 12.36
C LEU A 89 9.54 -9.68 12.48
N HIS A 90 9.24 -9.09 13.64
CA HIS A 90 9.47 -7.66 13.88
C HIS A 90 10.96 -7.31 13.72
N GLN A 91 11.87 -8.20 14.18
CA GLN A 91 13.31 -8.02 13.97
C GLN A 91 13.68 -8.08 12.48
N LEU A 92 13.12 -9.03 11.70
CA LEU A 92 13.36 -9.09 10.23
C LEU A 92 12.97 -7.79 9.53
N PHE A 93 11.83 -7.19 9.90
CA PHE A 93 11.42 -5.87 9.38
C PHE A 93 12.37 -4.76 9.84
N GLY A 94 12.82 -4.77 11.11
CA GLY A 94 13.77 -3.82 11.66
C GLY A 94 15.13 -3.89 10.97
N ASP A 95 15.62 -5.09 10.72
CA ASP A 95 16.88 -5.39 10.03
C ASP A 95 16.80 -5.21 8.50
N ARG A 96 15.64 -4.85 7.95
CA ARG A 96 15.37 -4.72 6.50
C ARG A 96 15.60 -6.02 5.71
N LYS A 97 15.39 -7.16 6.34
CA LYS A 97 15.50 -8.50 5.73
C LYS A 97 14.22 -8.97 5.06
N VAL A 98 13.21 -8.11 4.98
CA VAL A 98 11.95 -8.35 4.30
C VAL A 98 11.93 -7.57 3.00
N ALA A 99 11.91 -8.29 1.87
CA ALA A 99 11.72 -7.68 0.58
C ALA A 99 10.23 -7.32 0.38
N LYS A 100 9.96 -6.13 -0.14
CA LYS A 100 8.61 -5.59 -0.36
C LYS A 100 8.52 -5.01 -1.76
N SER A 101 7.48 -5.36 -2.48
CA SER A 101 7.15 -4.76 -3.76
C SER A 101 5.77 -4.11 -3.68
N TYR A 102 5.72 -2.84 -4.04
CA TYR A 102 4.49 -2.06 -4.15
C TYR A 102 4.29 -1.63 -5.59
N PHE A 103 3.04 -1.41 -5.96
CA PHE A 103 2.67 -0.86 -7.26
C PHE A 103 1.88 0.42 -7.06
N ALA A 104 2.23 1.45 -7.81
CA ALA A 104 1.60 2.75 -7.75
C ALA A 104 1.18 3.22 -9.15
N LEU A 105 -0.05 3.70 -9.29
CA LEU A 105 -0.46 4.45 -10.48
C LEU A 105 -0.19 5.93 -10.23
N ILE A 106 0.71 6.51 -11.03
CA ILE A 106 1.22 7.86 -10.85
C ILE A 106 0.85 8.80 -12.00
N ARG A 107 0.84 10.10 -11.72
CA ARG A 107 0.75 11.16 -12.72
C ARG A 107 2.07 11.33 -13.46
N GLY A 108 2.00 11.34 -14.77
CA GLY A 108 3.17 11.54 -15.66
C GLY A 108 3.96 10.26 -15.88
N TRP A 109 5.05 10.37 -16.58
CA TRP A 109 5.98 9.30 -16.88
C TRP A 109 7.28 9.51 -16.10
N LEU A 110 7.91 8.45 -15.61
CA LEU A 110 9.22 8.57 -14.99
C LEU A 110 10.27 9.06 -16.03
N PRO A 111 11.30 9.80 -15.58
CA PRO A 111 12.36 10.26 -16.50
C PRO A 111 13.14 9.11 -17.11
N ASP A 112 13.33 8.03 -16.36
CA ASP A 112 14.04 6.82 -16.75
C ASP A 112 13.24 5.59 -16.33
N GLU A 113 13.52 4.43 -16.95
CA GLU A 113 12.87 3.16 -16.64
C GLU A 113 13.07 2.76 -15.16
N ILE A 114 14.26 3.06 -14.62
CA ILE A 114 14.59 2.81 -13.21
C ILE A 114 15.11 4.10 -12.58
N VAL A 115 14.48 4.50 -11.48
CA VAL A 115 14.82 5.71 -10.71
C VAL A 115 15.02 5.35 -9.24
N ALA A 116 16.19 5.66 -8.69
CA ALA A 116 16.42 5.57 -7.24
C ALA A 116 16.20 6.94 -6.59
N VAL A 117 15.32 6.97 -5.58
CA VAL A 117 15.04 8.18 -4.79
C VAL A 117 15.67 8.05 -3.42
N GLU A 118 16.69 8.89 -3.17
CA GLU A 118 17.39 8.97 -1.88
C GLU A 118 17.09 10.34 -1.25
N LYS A 119 15.98 10.43 -0.58
CA LYS A 119 15.56 11.65 0.09
C LYS A 119 15.20 11.36 1.55
N PRO A 120 15.89 11.98 2.52
CA PRO A 120 15.53 11.88 3.93
C PRO A 120 14.09 12.35 4.17
N LEU A 121 13.38 11.63 5.04
CA LEU A 121 11.98 11.91 5.35
C LEU A 121 11.79 12.22 6.84
N PRO A 122 10.85 13.12 7.18
CA PRO A 122 10.52 13.42 8.57
C PRO A 122 9.98 12.18 9.28
N THR A 123 10.14 12.12 10.58
CA THR A 123 9.58 11.09 11.44
C THR A 123 8.74 11.73 12.55
N SER A 124 7.76 10.98 13.08
CA SER A 124 6.91 11.47 14.19
C SER A 124 7.66 11.64 15.51
N HIS A 125 8.87 11.05 15.63
CA HIS A 125 9.62 10.99 16.88
C HIS A 125 10.96 11.74 16.86
N SER A 126 11.29 12.41 15.76
CA SER A 126 12.51 13.19 15.63
C SER A 126 12.31 14.37 14.70
N PRO A 127 12.74 15.59 15.07
CA PRO A 127 12.72 16.75 14.18
C PRO A 127 13.67 16.57 12.98
N GLU A 128 14.70 15.74 13.12
CA GLU A 128 15.66 15.49 12.06
C GLU A 128 15.12 14.44 11.07
N PRO A 129 15.13 14.74 9.76
CA PRO A 129 14.77 13.77 8.74
C PRO A 129 15.72 12.56 8.76
N LYS A 130 15.18 11.35 8.65
CA LYS A 130 15.96 10.11 8.59
C LYS A 130 16.14 9.63 7.16
N PRO A 131 17.30 9.02 6.82
CA PRO A 131 17.54 8.47 5.49
C PRO A 131 16.40 7.55 5.05
N ALA A 132 16.00 7.74 3.81
CA ALA A 132 14.98 6.93 3.16
C ALA A 132 15.38 6.70 1.69
N ARG A 133 15.20 5.46 1.22
CA ARG A 133 15.51 5.05 -0.15
C ARG A 133 14.38 4.20 -0.73
N THR A 134 13.99 4.51 -1.97
CA THR A 134 13.00 3.74 -2.74
C THR A 134 13.52 3.61 -4.17
N VAL A 135 13.56 2.40 -4.68
CA VAL A 135 13.78 2.15 -6.11
C VAL A 135 12.44 2.08 -6.80
N LEU A 136 12.31 2.79 -7.91
CA LEU A 136 11.11 2.86 -8.75
C LEU A 136 11.46 2.26 -10.11
N ARG A 137 10.63 1.36 -10.63
CA ARG A 137 10.73 0.80 -11.98
C ARG A 137 9.42 1.05 -12.71
N GLU A 138 9.48 1.73 -13.85
CA GLU A 138 8.29 1.91 -14.67
C GLU A 138 7.91 0.58 -15.32
N VAL A 139 6.69 0.12 -15.07
CA VAL A 139 6.16 -1.14 -15.61
C VAL A 139 5.50 -0.89 -16.96
N GLU A 140 4.66 0.14 -17.01
CA GLU A 140 3.94 0.54 -18.21
C GLU A 140 3.56 2.01 -18.15
N ARG A 141 3.49 2.67 -19.30
CA ARG A 141 3.03 4.06 -19.43
C ARG A 141 1.91 4.18 -20.46
N VAL A 142 0.96 5.03 -20.18
CA VAL A 142 -0.14 5.35 -21.10
C VAL A 142 -0.30 6.86 -21.24
N GLU A 143 -0.82 7.29 -22.40
CA GLU A 143 -1.35 8.62 -22.61
C GLU A 143 -2.82 8.47 -23.00
N CYS A 144 -3.73 8.90 -22.13
CA CYS A 144 -5.17 8.73 -22.32
C CYS A 144 -5.84 10.07 -22.68
N GLY A 145 -6.96 9.99 -23.41
CA GLY A 145 -7.74 11.14 -23.88
C GLY A 145 -8.52 11.87 -22.77
N ILE A 146 -8.00 11.90 -21.55
CA ILE A 146 -8.63 12.57 -20.40
C ILE A 146 -8.04 13.98 -20.30
N ALA A 147 -8.86 14.99 -20.60
CA ALA A 147 -8.45 16.38 -20.48
C ALA A 147 -8.27 16.80 -19.01
N MET A 148 -7.07 17.28 -18.68
CA MET A 148 -6.75 17.79 -17.35
C MET A 148 -6.27 19.24 -17.43
N THR A 149 -6.97 20.15 -16.75
CA THR A 149 -6.67 21.58 -16.75
C THR A 149 -6.49 22.14 -18.17
N ARG A 150 -5.28 22.46 -18.60
CA ARG A 150 -4.95 23.01 -19.94
C ARG A 150 -4.49 21.95 -20.96
N TYR A 151 -4.33 20.70 -20.53
CA TYR A 151 -3.82 19.64 -21.39
C TYR A 151 -4.98 18.78 -21.92
N PRO A 152 -5.03 18.47 -23.22
CA PRO A 152 -6.09 17.65 -23.82
C PRO A 152 -5.96 16.16 -23.48
N THR A 153 -4.77 15.73 -23.06
CA THR A 153 -4.47 14.34 -22.68
C THR A 153 -3.84 14.29 -21.30
N THR A 154 -3.85 13.12 -20.70
CA THR A 154 -3.22 12.82 -19.41
C THR A 154 -2.23 11.69 -19.57
N ARG A 155 -1.01 11.89 -19.06
CA ARG A 155 0.05 10.88 -18.99
C ARG A 155 0.06 10.22 -17.63
N LEU A 156 0.09 8.89 -17.61
CA LEU A 156 0.09 8.07 -16.40
C LEU A 156 1.10 6.94 -16.54
N SER A 157 1.65 6.48 -15.42
CA SER A 157 2.51 5.29 -15.37
C SER A 157 2.10 4.38 -14.23
N LEU A 158 2.14 3.08 -14.48
CA LEU A 158 2.16 2.04 -13.47
C LEU A 158 3.62 1.79 -13.09
N VAL A 159 3.94 1.96 -11.81
CA VAL A 159 5.31 1.91 -11.30
C VAL A 159 5.41 0.89 -10.18
N GLU A 160 6.38 -0.02 -10.29
CA GLU A 160 6.81 -0.85 -9.17
C GLU A 160 7.72 -0.04 -8.26
N CYS A 161 7.45 -0.10 -6.96
CA CYS A 161 8.17 0.63 -5.92
C CYS A 161 8.77 -0.36 -4.92
N THR A 162 10.09 -0.41 -4.81
CA THR A 162 10.82 -1.23 -3.84
C THR A 162 11.40 -0.34 -2.75
N PRO A 163 10.71 -0.18 -1.59
CA PRO A 163 11.22 0.62 -0.48
C PRO A 163 12.24 -0.18 0.33
N GLU A 164 13.49 0.29 0.38
CA GLU A 164 14.57 -0.30 1.20
C GLU A 164 14.47 0.13 2.67
N THR A 165 13.73 1.18 2.96
CA THR A 165 13.40 1.67 4.30
C THR A 165 11.88 1.69 4.47
N GLY A 166 11.39 1.91 5.70
CA GLY A 166 9.95 1.94 6.02
C GLY A 166 9.55 3.21 6.75
N ARG A 167 9.73 4.40 6.15
CA ARG A 167 9.32 5.67 6.76
C ARG A 167 7.84 5.95 6.51
N TYR A 168 7.25 6.77 7.37
CA TYR A 168 5.85 7.20 7.23
C TYR A 168 5.61 7.83 5.85
N HIS A 169 4.62 7.34 5.12
CA HIS A 169 4.25 7.76 3.76
C HIS A 169 5.41 7.76 2.74
N GLN A 170 6.44 6.93 2.92
CA GLN A 170 7.69 7.02 2.17
C GLN A 170 7.50 7.04 0.66
N ILE A 171 6.83 6.05 0.08
CA ILE A 171 6.60 5.94 -1.38
C ILE A 171 5.82 7.18 -1.87
N ARG A 172 4.80 7.58 -1.16
CA ARG A 172 3.95 8.72 -1.48
C ARG A 172 4.74 10.04 -1.50
N LEU A 173 5.61 10.26 -0.51
CA LEU A 173 6.46 11.46 -0.40
C LEU A 173 7.58 11.45 -1.44
N HIS A 174 8.18 10.30 -1.75
CA HIS A 174 9.20 10.17 -2.79
C HIS A 174 8.63 10.45 -4.18
N LEU A 175 7.49 9.88 -4.53
CA LEU A 175 6.81 10.13 -5.80
C LEU A 175 6.33 11.59 -5.93
N LYS A 176 5.83 12.19 -4.84
CA LYS A 176 5.53 13.63 -4.79
C LYS A 176 6.79 14.48 -5.02
N HIS A 177 7.93 14.10 -4.43
CA HIS A 177 9.19 14.81 -4.62
C HIS A 177 9.64 14.84 -6.09
N LEU A 178 9.47 13.72 -6.78
CA LEU A 178 9.72 13.64 -8.23
C LEU A 178 8.67 14.37 -9.08
N ARG A 179 7.64 14.97 -8.48
CA ARG A 179 6.48 15.58 -9.13
C ARG A 179 5.59 14.59 -9.90
N HIS A 180 5.65 13.32 -9.53
CA HIS A 180 4.83 12.22 -10.02
C HIS A 180 3.93 11.66 -8.91
N PRO A 181 3.01 12.45 -8.32
CA PRO A 181 2.19 12.00 -7.21
C PRO A 181 1.27 10.86 -7.61
N ILE A 182 0.96 10.00 -6.63
CA ILE A 182 0.04 8.87 -6.80
C ILE A 182 -1.39 9.38 -7.00
N LEU A 183 -2.15 8.75 -7.90
CA LEU A 183 -3.57 9.03 -8.08
C LEU A 183 -4.34 8.62 -6.81
N GLY A 184 -5.33 9.42 -6.45
CA GLY A 184 -6.14 9.17 -5.24
C GLY A 184 -5.46 9.54 -3.92
N ASP A 185 -4.22 10.02 -3.93
CA ASP A 185 -3.56 10.49 -2.71
C ASP A 185 -4.12 11.84 -2.26
N THR A 186 -4.93 11.84 -1.20
CA THR A 186 -5.57 13.04 -0.67
C THR A 186 -4.60 13.99 0.06
N ALA A 187 -3.51 13.43 0.62
CA ALA A 187 -2.53 14.20 1.39
C ALA A 187 -1.37 14.75 0.54
N HIS A 188 -0.95 13.99 -0.47
CA HIS A 188 0.26 14.29 -1.24
C HIS A 188 0.02 14.34 -2.75
N GLY A 189 -1.20 14.05 -3.21
CA GLY A 189 -1.57 13.92 -4.62
C GLY A 189 -1.87 15.23 -5.34
N ASP A 190 -2.27 15.10 -6.59
CA ASP A 190 -2.68 16.19 -7.45
C ASP A 190 -4.20 16.44 -7.35
N ARG A 191 -4.61 17.69 -7.13
CA ARG A 191 -6.02 18.04 -6.92
C ARG A 191 -6.89 17.82 -8.16
N ALA A 192 -6.37 18.07 -9.37
CA ALA A 192 -7.14 17.93 -10.59
C ALA A 192 -7.41 16.45 -10.89
N HIS A 193 -6.37 15.60 -10.81
CA HIS A 193 -6.48 14.15 -10.98
C HIS A 193 -7.39 13.53 -9.91
N ASN A 194 -7.27 13.96 -8.65
CA ASN A 194 -8.14 13.48 -7.58
C ASN A 194 -9.60 13.88 -7.76
N ARG A 195 -9.87 15.09 -8.30
CA ARG A 195 -11.23 15.52 -8.64
C ARG A 195 -11.81 14.68 -9.76
N TRP A 196 -11.04 14.43 -10.81
CA TRP A 196 -11.43 13.56 -11.90
C TRP A 196 -11.73 12.14 -11.40
N LEU A 197 -10.83 11.54 -10.61
CA LEU A 197 -11.01 10.20 -10.08
C LEU A 197 -12.28 10.08 -9.20
N ARG A 198 -12.60 11.11 -8.40
CA ARG A 198 -13.86 11.14 -7.63
C ARG A 198 -15.11 11.22 -8.49
N ALA A 199 -15.02 11.84 -9.65
CA ALA A 199 -16.13 11.99 -10.58
C ALA A 199 -16.26 10.78 -11.53
N SER A 200 -15.29 9.86 -11.53
CA SER A 200 -15.30 8.65 -12.34
C SER A 200 -16.02 7.51 -11.62
N ASP A 201 -16.54 6.55 -12.40
CA ASP A 201 -17.26 5.36 -11.91
C ASP A 201 -16.30 4.28 -11.35
N HIS A 202 -14.98 4.54 -11.31
CA HIS A 202 -13.97 3.54 -10.92
C HIS A 202 -13.71 3.46 -9.41
N GLY A 203 -14.42 4.27 -8.62
CA GLY A 203 -14.20 4.37 -7.18
C GLY A 203 -12.98 5.23 -6.82
N PHE A 204 -13.03 5.87 -5.65
CA PHE A 204 -11.97 6.75 -5.17
C PHE A 204 -11.14 6.05 -4.11
N ALA A 205 -9.91 5.69 -4.45
CA ALA A 205 -8.92 5.11 -3.54
C ALA A 205 -7.51 5.63 -3.84
N LEU A 206 -6.60 5.51 -2.90
CA LEU A 206 -5.17 5.68 -3.15
C LEU A 206 -4.68 4.54 -4.05
N MET A 207 -4.23 4.85 -5.25
CA MET A 207 -3.73 3.85 -6.20
C MET A 207 -2.31 3.41 -5.82
N LEU A 208 -2.18 2.83 -4.63
CA LEU A 208 -0.97 2.23 -4.06
C LEU A 208 -1.31 0.87 -3.46
N HIS A 209 -0.64 -0.17 -3.94
CA HIS A 209 -0.88 -1.56 -3.59
C HIS A 209 0.41 -2.27 -3.14
N ALA A 210 0.40 -2.90 -1.96
CA ALA A 210 1.48 -3.77 -1.48
C ALA A 210 1.30 -5.16 -2.12
N GLY A 211 1.87 -5.37 -3.32
CA GLY A 211 1.63 -6.55 -4.14
C GLY A 211 2.56 -7.72 -3.85
N GLY A 212 3.74 -7.49 -3.28
CA GLY A 212 4.73 -8.54 -3.03
C GLY A 212 5.41 -8.42 -1.66
N LEU A 213 5.65 -9.57 -1.05
CA LEU A 213 6.33 -9.71 0.23
C LEU A 213 7.17 -10.99 0.24
N SER A 214 8.44 -10.90 0.69
CA SER A 214 9.31 -12.08 0.84
C SER A 214 10.22 -11.93 2.05
N PHE A 215 10.39 -13.01 2.81
CA PHE A 215 11.26 -13.08 3.98
C PHE A 215 11.71 -14.50 4.25
N ASP A 216 12.87 -14.65 4.92
CA ASP A 216 13.33 -15.91 5.45
C ASP A 216 12.88 -16.06 6.90
N PHE A 217 12.21 -17.16 7.22
CA PHE A 217 11.76 -17.48 8.57
C PHE A 217 12.04 -18.93 8.88
N ASN A 218 12.75 -19.19 10.00
CA ASN A 218 13.19 -20.54 10.41
C ASN A 218 13.93 -21.31 9.30
N GLY A 219 14.80 -20.63 8.55
CA GLY A 219 15.62 -21.23 7.49
C GLY A 219 14.86 -21.51 6.18
N GLN A 220 13.61 -21.09 6.07
CA GLN A 220 12.81 -21.23 4.85
C GLN A 220 12.50 -19.88 4.25
N ASN A 221 12.63 -19.76 2.93
CA ASN A 221 12.22 -18.58 2.19
C ASN A 221 10.71 -18.64 1.91
N HIS A 222 10.00 -17.59 2.31
CA HIS A 222 8.58 -17.43 2.06
C HIS A 222 8.37 -16.24 1.11
N ARG A 223 7.63 -16.46 0.04
CA ARG A 223 7.28 -15.44 -0.94
C ARG A 223 5.78 -15.43 -1.17
N PHE A 224 5.19 -14.24 -1.08
CA PHE A 224 3.77 -14.00 -1.28
C PHE A 224 3.57 -12.90 -2.29
N GLN A 225 2.59 -13.10 -3.15
CA GLN A 225 2.13 -12.11 -4.11
C GLN A 225 0.60 -12.05 -4.06
N HIS A 226 0.04 -10.90 -4.32
CA HIS A 226 -1.39 -10.69 -4.41
C HIS A 226 -1.69 -9.70 -5.52
N ASP A 227 -2.62 -10.07 -6.35
CA ASP A 227 -3.10 -9.25 -7.44
C ASP A 227 -3.72 -7.93 -6.92
N PHE A 228 -3.80 -6.95 -7.79
CA PHE A 228 -4.35 -5.64 -7.45
C PHE A 228 -5.76 -5.75 -6.85
N SER A 229 -6.12 -4.77 -6.01
CA SER A 229 -7.51 -4.61 -5.56
C SER A 229 -8.44 -4.40 -6.75
N GLU A 230 -9.70 -4.81 -6.62
CA GLU A 230 -10.69 -4.67 -7.71
C GLU A 230 -10.83 -3.20 -8.17
N THR A 231 -10.77 -2.25 -7.23
CA THR A 231 -10.77 -0.81 -7.54
C THR A 231 -9.58 -0.42 -8.43
N MET A 232 -8.38 -0.90 -8.12
CA MET A 232 -7.18 -0.59 -8.91
C MET A 232 -7.20 -1.28 -10.27
N LYS A 233 -7.60 -2.54 -10.35
CA LYS A 233 -7.77 -3.28 -11.61
C LYS A 233 -8.78 -2.59 -12.54
N GLY A 234 -9.94 -2.25 -12.02
CA GLY A 234 -10.98 -1.57 -12.79
C GLY A 234 -10.48 -0.26 -13.40
N LEU A 235 -9.73 0.52 -12.63
CA LEU A 235 -9.14 1.76 -13.13
C LEU A 235 -8.03 1.51 -14.17
N LEU A 236 -7.12 0.56 -13.93
CA LEU A 236 -6.04 0.21 -14.87
C LEU A 236 -6.62 -0.25 -16.21
N ASN A 237 -7.61 -1.14 -16.21
CA ASN A 237 -8.33 -1.58 -17.42
C ASN A 237 -8.96 -0.41 -18.17
N ALA A 238 -9.69 0.45 -17.48
CA ALA A 238 -10.37 1.60 -18.09
C ALA A 238 -9.40 2.62 -18.70
N LEU A 239 -8.19 2.72 -18.16
CA LEU A 239 -7.13 3.58 -18.67
C LEU A 239 -6.29 2.95 -19.78
N GLY A 240 -6.53 1.66 -20.10
CA GLY A 240 -5.87 0.93 -21.18
C GLY A 240 -4.52 0.30 -20.83
N PHE A 241 -4.20 0.17 -19.53
CA PHE A 241 -3.01 -0.58 -19.10
C PHE A 241 -3.18 -2.08 -19.38
N GLN A 242 -2.12 -2.75 -19.82
CA GLN A 242 -2.10 -4.18 -20.17
C GLN A 242 -1.14 -4.99 -19.30
N ALA A 243 0.01 -4.43 -18.93
CA ALA A 243 1.05 -5.17 -18.21
C ALA A 243 0.59 -5.71 -16.84
N HIS A 244 -0.45 -5.09 -16.23
CA HIS A 244 -0.95 -5.52 -14.93
C HIS A 244 -1.57 -6.93 -14.94
N HIS A 245 -1.94 -7.46 -16.09
CA HIS A 245 -2.49 -8.82 -16.20
C HIS A 245 -1.46 -9.92 -15.87
N ASN A 246 -0.14 -9.65 -16.05
CA ASN A 246 0.92 -10.65 -15.94
C ASN A 246 1.95 -10.33 -14.84
N ILE A 247 1.73 -9.29 -14.04
CA ILE A 247 2.70 -8.86 -13.01
C ILE A 247 2.89 -9.91 -11.91
N PHE A 248 1.87 -10.70 -11.62
CA PHE A 248 1.84 -11.66 -10.51
C PHE A 248 1.85 -13.13 -10.99
N GLU A 249 2.01 -13.36 -12.28
CA GLU A 249 2.28 -14.67 -12.87
C GLU A 249 3.77 -15.03 -12.75
#